data_6ea1ce530d7cb77f2668d22ea0062c98
#
_entry.id   6ea1ce530d7cb77f2668d22ea0062c98
#
_cell.length_a   1.000
_cell.length_b   1.000
_cell.length_c   1.000
_cell.angle_alpha   90.00
_cell.angle_beta   90.00
_cell.angle_gamma   90.00
#
_symmetry.space_group_name_H-M   'P 1'
#
loop_
_entity.id
_entity.type
_entity.pdbx_description
1 polymer ?
#
loop_
_entity_poly.entity_id
_entity_poly.type
_entity_poly.pdbx_seq_one_letter_code
_entity_poly.pdbx_strand_id
1 'polypeptide(L)'
;MIRIIQGIYKGRFLKIPDSKVTRPTRDKVRQAIFNAIRDKVVGATCLDLFAGSGARGLEALSRGAKVIYFNDKNRQAFQILKENIFSLNPEKESVVLSLSDYRLFLKKYQDVKFDLVFLDPPYKMEINHDTIQRRIDRNRLSDDALIVSEQEIENPRIEGFALKEYRYGQKHVGIYRRGATQK
;
A
#
# COMPACT_ATOMS: atom_id res chain seq x y z
N MET A 1 5.48 14.70 -10.66
CA MET A 1 4.04 14.53 -10.35
C MET A 1 3.52 13.27 -11.00
N ILE A 2 2.61 12.56 -10.34
CA ILE A 2 1.83 11.42 -10.88
C ILE A 2 0.35 11.75 -10.78
N ARG A 3 -0.49 10.98 -11.48
CA ARG A 3 -1.93 11.26 -11.55
C ARG A 3 -2.74 10.12 -10.93
N ILE A 4 -3.79 10.44 -10.17
CA ILE A 4 -4.79 9.45 -9.76
C ILE A 4 -5.51 8.93 -11.00
N ILE A 5 -5.61 7.61 -11.11
CA ILE A 5 -6.01 6.94 -12.35
C ILE A 5 -7.53 6.77 -12.41
N GLN A 6 -8.17 6.46 -11.28
CA GLN A 6 -9.60 6.16 -11.24
C GLN A 6 -10.25 6.62 -9.93
N GLY A 7 -11.58 6.66 -9.91
CA GLY A 7 -12.39 7.00 -8.73
C GLY A 7 -12.72 8.49 -8.63
N ILE A 8 -13.12 8.91 -7.42
CA ILE A 8 -13.64 10.28 -7.16
C ILE A 8 -12.59 11.39 -7.37
N TYR A 9 -11.29 11.06 -7.23
CA TYR A 9 -10.18 11.99 -7.46
C TYR A 9 -9.49 11.77 -8.80
N LYS A 10 -10.10 11.04 -9.75
CA LYS A 10 -9.51 10.76 -11.08
C LYS A 10 -8.98 12.02 -11.73
N GLY A 11 -7.76 11.96 -12.26
CA GLY A 11 -7.11 13.04 -12.97
C GLY A 11 -6.37 14.04 -12.08
N ARG A 12 -6.59 14.05 -10.75
CA ARG A 12 -5.86 14.91 -9.82
C ARG A 12 -4.39 14.51 -9.77
N PHE A 13 -3.52 15.52 -9.69
CA PHE A 13 -2.07 15.33 -9.64
C PHE A 13 -1.57 15.26 -8.21
N LEU A 14 -0.66 14.31 -7.96
CA LEU A 14 0.05 14.15 -6.71
C LEU A 14 1.51 14.55 -6.89
N LYS A 15 2.05 15.28 -5.92
CA LYS A 15 3.48 15.53 -5.81
C LYS A 15 4.19 14.23 -5.45
N ILE A 16 5.39 14.03 -5.98
CA ILE A 16 6.27 12.91 -5.64
C ILE A 16 7.66 13.44 -5.36
N PRO A 17 8.46 12.77 -4.53
CA PRO A 17 9.89 13.06 -4.42
C PRO A 17 10.56 12.92 -5.80
N ASP A 18 11.62 13.69 -6.02
CA ASP A 18 12.41 13.57 -7.24
C ASP A 18 12.91 12.13 -7.40
N SER A 19 12.67 11.56 -8.57
CA SER A 19 13.07 10.18 -8.87
C SER A 19 13.40 10.01 -10.35
N LYS A 20 14.34 9.11 -10.61
CA LYS A 20 14.78 8.72 -11.95
C LYS A 20 13.79 7.83 -12.72
N VAL A 21 12.77 7.28 -12.05
CA VAL A 21 11.80 6.39 -12.70
C VAL A 21 10.75 7.20 -13.44
N THR A 22 10.54 6.87 -14.72
CA THR A 22 9.59 7.59 -15.57
C THR A 22 8.14 7.45 -15.10
N ARG A 23 7.37 8.53 -15.24
CA ARG A 23 5.95 8.61 -14.87
C ARG A 23 5.08 7.53 -15.52
N PRO A 24 5.17 7.25 -16.83
CA PRO A 24 4.31 6.27 -17.49
C PRO A 24 4.46 4.85 -16.94
N THR A 25 5.69 4.44 -16.57
CA THR A 25 5.93 3.11 -16.01
C THR A 25 5.25 2.94 -14.65
N ARG A 26 5.33 3.95 -13.78
CA ARG A 26 4.69 3.93 -12.45
C ARG A 26 3.17 3.87 -12.55
N ASP A 27 2.57 4.64 -13.45
CA ASP A 27 1.12 4.67 -13.65
C ASP A 27 0.61 3.32 -14.19
N LYS A 28 1.33 2.69 -15.13
CA LYS A 28 1.00 1.36 -15.67
C LYS A 28 1.03 0.29 -14.58
N VAL A 29 2.08 0.25 -13.75
CA VAL A 29 2.21 -0.72 -12.65
C VAL A 29 1.07 -0.52 -11.65
N ARG A 30 0.83 0.73 -11.22
CA ARG A 30 -0.26 1.03 -10.28
C ARG A 30 -1.63 0.63 -10.85
N GLN A 31 -1.89 0.94 -12.12
CA GLN A 31 -3.13 0.52 -12.78
C GLN A 31 -3.29 -1.00 -12.79
N ALA A 32 -2.24 -1.73 -13.13
CA ALA A 32 -2.27 -3.19 -13.16
C ALA A 32 -2.54 -3.79 -11.77
N ILE A 33 -1.90 -3.24 -10.72
CA ILE A 33 -2.17 -3.63 -9.32
C ILE A 33 -3.65 -3.45 -9.02
N PHE A 34 -4.19 -2.25 -9.21
CA PHE A 34 -5.58 -1.96 -8.86
C PHE A 34 -6.61 -2.70 -9.72
N ASN A 35 -6.26 -3.08 -10.95
CA ASN A 35 -7.10 -3.96 -11.76
C ASN A 35 -7.17 -5.38 -11.17
N ALA A 36 -6.04 -5.87 -10.65
CA ALA A 36 -5.96 -7.21 -10.06
C ALA A 36 -6.66 -7.33 -8.69
N ILE A 37 -6.79 -6.20 -7.96
CA ILE A 37 -7.38 -6.17 -6.60
C ILE A 37 -8.71 -5.40 -6.54
N ARG A 38 -9.30 -5.03 -7.68
CA ARG A 38 -10.44 -4.09 -7.78
C ARG A 38 -11.60 -4.43 -6.83
N ASP A 39 -11.92 -5.72 -6.71
CA ASP A 39 -13.06 -6.21 -5.94
C ASP A 39 -12.82 -6.17 -4.40
N LYS A 40 -11.59 -5.81 -3.98
CA LYS A 40 -11.15 -5.74 -2.58
C LYS A 40 -10.88 -4.32 -2.10
N VAL A 41 -11.13 -3.30 -2.91
CA VAL A 41 -10.81 -1.90 -2.57
C VAL A 41 -12.00 -1.17 -1.94
N VAL A 42 -13.20 -1.34 -2.49
CA VAL A 42 -14.39 -0.63 -2.02
C VAL A 42 -14.73 -1.03 -0.59
N GLY A 43 -14.87 -0.06 0.28
CA GLY A 43 -15.18 -0.26 1.70
C GLY A 43 -14.02 -0.78 2.56
N ALA A 44 -12.85 -1.03 1.97
CA ALA A 44 -11.71 -1.61 2.65
C ALA A 44 -11.05 -0.68 3.67
N THR A 45 -10.59 -1.25 4.78
CA THR A 45 -9.61 -0.65 5.68
C THR A 45 -8.22 -0.98 5.15
N CYS A 46 -7.50 0.04 4.66
CA CYS A 46 -6.23 -0.12 3.98
C CYS A 46 -5.05 0.38 4.83
N LEU A 47 -3.90 -0.24 4.63
CA LEU A 47 -2.61 0.19 5.16
C LEU A 47 -1.63 0.45 4.01
N ASP A 48 -1.05 1.65 3.96
CA ASP A 48 0.11 2.00 3.14
C ASP A 48 1.30 2.20 4.08
N LEU A 49 2.08 1.12 4.30
CA LEU A 49 3.05 1.04 5.41
C LEU A 49 4.33 1.83 5.14
N PHE A 50 4.68 2.03 3.87
CA PHE A 50 5.82 2.80 3.39
C PHE A 50 5.31 3.81 2.36
N ALA A 51 4.47 4.72 2.82
CA ALA A 51 3.55 5.47 1.97
C ALA A 51 4.24 6.42 0.98
N GLY A 52 5.42 6.92 1.30
CA GLY A 52 6.10 7.89 0.47
C GLY A 52 5.22 9.11 0.19
N SER A 53 4.86 9.32 -1.07
CA SER A 53 3.92 10.38 -1.49
C SER A 53 2.44 10.03 -1.27
N GLY A 54 2.13 8.81 -0.81
CA GLY A 54 0.76 8.31 -0.63
C GLY A 54 0.06 7.82 -1.89
N ALA A 55 0.79 7.62 -2.98
CA ALA A 55 0.18 7.37 -4.29
C ALA A 55 -0.73 6.13 -4.33
N ARG A 56 -0.40 5.05 -3.60
CA ARG A 56 -1.22 3.83 -3.55
C ARG A 56 -2.43 4.00 -2.65
N GLY A 57 -2.21 4.49 -1.43
CA GLY A 57 -3.31 4.72 -0.50
C GLY A 57 -4.30 5.74 -1.03
N LEU A 58 -3.85 6.84 -1.66
CA LEU A 58 -4.72 7.85 -2.26
C LEU A 58 -5.47 7.32 -3.50
N GLU A 59 -4.86 6.45 -4.29
CA GLU A 59 -5.56 5.73 -5.36
C GLU A 59 -6.64 4.80 -4.79
N ALA A 60 -6.35 4.05 -3.70
CA ALA A 60 -7.33 3.21 -3.02
C ALA A 60 -8.49 4.05 -2.46
N LEU A 61 -8.20 5.17 -1.81
CA LEU A 61 -9.21 6.10 -1.31
C LEU A 61 -10.09 6.61 -2.43
N SER A 62 -9.49 7.03 -3.56
CA SER A 62 -10.21 7.49 -4.75
C SER A 62 -11.15 6.42 -5.32
N ARG A 63 -10.82 5.15 -5.16
CA ARG A 63 -11.62 4.00 -5.63
C ARG A 63 -12.63 3.49 -4.61
N GLY A 64 -12.79 4.18 -3.49
CA GLY A 64 -13.84 3.90 -2.50
C GLY A 64 -13.38 3.07 -1.30
N ALA A 65 -12.10 3.01 -0.99
CA ALA A 65 -11.65 2.49 0.31
C ALA A 65 -12.26 3.33 1.44
N LYS A 66 -12.63 2.67 2.55
CA LYS A 66 -13.28 3.31 3.68
C LYS A 66 -12.32 4.19 4.47
N VAL A 67 -11.15 3.66 4.77
CA VAL A 67 -10.11 4.36 5.53
C VAL A 67 -8.73 3.90 5.12
N ILE A 68 -7.79 4.84 5.02
CA ILE A 68 -6.39 4.56 4.73
C ILE A 68 -5.54 4.96 5.92
N TYR A 69 -4.76 4.01 6.41
CA TYR A 69 -3.67 4.25 7.35
C TYR A 69 -2.38 4.43 6.56
N PHE A 70 -1.80 5.62 6.63
CA PHE A 70 -0.51 5.93 6.02
C PHE A 70 0.57 5.97 7.09
N ASN A 71 1.66 5.27 6.84
CA ASN A 71 2.86 5.37 7.65
C ASN A 71 4.09 5.61 6.77
N ASP A 72 4.97 6.50 7.20
CA ASP A 72 6.31 6.63 6.67
C ASP A 72 7.24 7.16 7.76
N LYS A 73 8.52 6.76 7.74
CA LYS A 73 9.54 7.30 8.66
C LYS A 73 10.27 8.51 8.11
N ASN A 74 10.21 8.73 6.79
CA ASN A 74 10.90 9.81 6.12
C ASN A 74 10.09 11.11 6.22
N ARG A 75 10.63 12.12 6.89
CA ARG A 75 9.95 13.40 7.12
C ARG A 75 9.62 14.15 5.83
N GLN A 76 10.50 14.11 4.82
CA GLN A 76 10.28 14.80 3.54
C GLN A 76 9.15 14.12 2.75
N ALA A 77 9.18 12.78 2.65
CA ALA A 77 8.12 12.03 2.02
C ALA A 77 6.77 12.23 2.73
N PHE A 78 6.78 12.22 4.06
CA PHE A 78 5.59 12.47 4.86
C PHE A 78 5.02 13.90 4.68
N GLN A 79 5.88 14.90 4.48
CA GLN A 79 5.41 16.26 4.18
C GLN A 79 4.72 16.31 2.81
N ILE A 80 5.29 15.65 1.79
CA ILE A 80 4.67 15.52 0.46
C ILE A 80 3.32 14.80 0.55
N LEU A 81 3.23 13.71 1.33
CA LEU A 81 1.98 12.99 1.60
C LEU A 81 0.92 13.93 2.19
N LYS A 82 1.27 14.73 3.19
CA LYS A 82 0.34 15.71 3.80
C LYS A 82 -0.17 16.73 2.78
N GLU A 83 0.72 17.26 1.94
CA GLU A 83 0.34 18.21 0.89
C GLU A 83 -0.59 17.57 -0.14
N ASN A 84 -0.35 16.32 -0.52
CA ASN A 84 -1.22 15.56 -1.42
C ASN A 84 -2.61 15.34 -0.80
N ILE A 85 -2.67 14.93 0.46
CA ILE A 85 -3.94 14.75 1.18
C ILE A 85 -4.68 16.09 1.28
N PHE A 86 -4.00 17.15 1.69
CA PHE A 86 -4.60 18.48 1.77
C PHE A 86 -5.19 18.93 0.43
N SER A 87 -4.48 18.69 -0.69
CA SER A 87 -4.93 19.06 -2.04
C SER A 87 -6.19 18.30 -2.48
N LEU A 88 -6.38 17.07 -2.03
CA LEU A 88 -7.54 16.24 -2.36
C LEU A 88 -8.73 16.52 -1.42
N ASN A 89 -8.44 17.02 -0.22
CA ASN A 89 -9.43 17.34 0.81
C ASN A 89 -10.43 16.19 1.08
N PRO A 90 -9.93 14.98 1.43
CA PRO A 90 -10.82 13.86 1.76
C PRO A 90 -11.52 14.08 3.11
N GLU A 91 -12.55 13.29 3.38
CA GLU A 91 -13.16 13.24 4.71
C GLU A 91 -12.12 12.88 5.77
N LYS A 92 -12.14 13.59 6.89
CA LYS A 92 -11.11 13.48 7.93
C LYS A 92 -11.00 12.06 8.50
N GLU A 93 -12.12 11.39 8.65
CA GLU A 93 -12.24 10.04 9.20
C GLU A 93 -11.69 8.97 8.25
N SER A 94 -11.53 9.29 6.97
CA SER A 94 -11.03 8.36 5.96
C SER A 94 -9.50 8.28 5.88
N VAL A 95 -8.77 9.07 6.70
CA VAL A 95 -7.30 9.17 6.64
C VAL A 95 -6.70 9.16 8.04
N VAL A 96 -5.77 8.23 8.28
CA VAL A 96 -4.95 8.16 9.49
C VAL A 96 -3.48 8.32 9.11
N LEU A 97 -2.78 9.27 9.73
CA LEU A 97 -1.38 9.60 9.44
C LEU A 97 -0.46 9.21 10.58
N SER A 98 0.69 8.62 10.25
CA SER A 98 1.74 8.28 11.19
C SER A 98 3.12 8.55 10.59
N LEU A 99 3.92 9.34 11.29
CA LEU A 99 5.34 9.55 11.00
C LEU A 99 6.14 8.71 12.00
N SER A 100 6.42 7.45 11.67
CA SER A 100 7.12 6.54 12.58
C SER A 100 7.83 5.39 11.86
N ASP A 101 8.73 4.72 12.58
CA ASP A 101 9.21 3.40 12.13
C ASP A 101 8.04 2.43 12.03
N TYR A 102 8.03 1.59 11.00
CA TYR A 102 6.94 0.66 10.73
C TYR A 102 6.65 -0.31 11.90
N ARG A 103 7.65 -0.66 12.69
CA ARG A 103 7.49 -1.53 13.86
C ARG A 103 6.69 -0.85 14.96
N LEU A 104 6.97 0.44 15.19
CA LEU A 104 6.22 1.25 16.15
C LEU A 104 4.80 1.48 15.68
N PHE A 105 4.61 1.71 14.38
CA PHE A 105 3.28 1.82 13.79
C PHE A 105 2.47 0.54 14.04
N LEU A 106 3.02 -0.62 13.67
CA LEU A 106 2.34 -1.89 13.84
C LEU A 106 2.03 -2.20 15.32
N LYS A 107 2.89 -1.80 16.25
CA LYS A 107 2.62 -1.92 17.68
C LYS A 107 1.47 -1.00 18.13
N LYS A 108 1.46 0.25 17.65
CA LYS A 108 0.42 1.23 18.01
C LYS A 108 -0.97 0.82 17.54
N TYR A 109 -1.06 0.24 16.34
CA TYR A 109 -2.33 -0.15 15.71
C TYR A 109 -2.54 -1.68 15.71
N GLN A 110 -2.13 -2.35 16.78
CA GLN A 110 -2.19 -3.81 16.88
C GLN A 110 -3.62 -4.37 16.84
N ASP A 111 -4.62 -3.59 17.24
CA ASP A 111 -6.03 -4.01 17.28
C ASP A 111 -6.79 -3.67 16.00
N VAL A 112 -6.13 -3.01 15.02
CA VAL A 112 -6.73 -2.69 13.73
C VAL A 112 -6.60 -3.87 12.79
N LYS A 113 -7.71 -4.29 12.17
CA LYS A 113 -7.71 -5.27 11.08
C LYS A 113 -7.70 -4.58 9.73
N PHE A 114 -6.79 -5.00 8.87
CA PHE A 114 -6.64 -4.49 7.52
C PHE A 114 -7.17 -5.48 6.48
N ASP A 115 -7.91 -4.97 5.51
CA ASP A 115 -8.40 -5.72 4.36
C ASP A 115 -7.39 -5.69 3.21
N LEU A 116 -6.62 -4.60 3.11
CA LEU A 116 -5.65 -4.37 2.06
C LEU A 116 -4.40 -3.69 2.61
N VAL A 117 -3.25 -4.30 2.35
CA VAL A 117 -1.95 -3.78 2.80
C VAL A 117 -1.03 -3.56 1.59
N PHE A 118 -0.46 -2.36 1.48
CA PHE A 118 0.58 -2.02 0.50
C PHE A 118 1.95 -1.99 1.17
N LEU A 119 2.91 -2.70 0.58
CA LEU A 119 4.30 -2.78 1.02
C LEU A 119 5.23 -2.42 -0.14
N ASP A 120 5.83 -1.23 -0.10
CA ASP A 120 6.88 -0.78 -1.03
C ASP A 120 8.02 -0.16 -0.22
N PRO A 121 8.77 -1.00 0.54
CA PRO A 121 9.86 -0.52 1.38
C PRO A 121 10.99 0.07 0.54
N PRO A 122 11.81 0.98 1.11
CA PRO A 122 13.01 1.47 0.44
C PRO A 122 13.97 0.31 0.13
N TYR A 123 14.56 0.36 -1.07
CA TYR A 123 15.42 -0.68 -1.65
C TYR A 123 16.50 -1.21 -0.69
N LYS A 124 16.83 -2.50 -0.81
CA LYS A 124 17.89 -3.29 -0.12
C LYS A 124 17.54 -3.94 1.22
N MET A 125 16.29 -4.04 1.60
CA MET A 125 15.96 -4.73 2.86
C MET A 125 14.95 -5.85 2.59
N GLU A 126 15.20 -7.04 3.15
CA GLU A 126 14.23 -8.15 3.21
C GLU A 126 13.02 -7.82 4.13
N ILE A 127 12.64 -6.53 4.12
CA ILE A 127 11.59 -6.00 5.00
C ILE A 127 10.24 -6.65 4.70
N ASN A 128 9.95 -6.91 3.41
CA ASN A 128 8.65 -7.46 3.05
C ASN A 128 8.45 -8.86 3.62
N HIS A 129 9.47 -9.72 3.54
CA HIS A 129 9.41 -11.05 4.12
C HIS A 129 9.22 -11.00 5.64
N ASP A 130 10.08 -10.27 6.37
CA ASP A 130 9.95 -10.11 7.83
C ASP A 130 8.62 -9.47 8.23
N THR A 131 8.17 -8.47 7.47
CA THR A 131 6.92 -7.77 7.76
C THR A 131 5.71 -8.67 7.58
N ILE A 132 5.61 -9.41 6.47
CA ILE A 132 4.48 -10.29 6.21
C ILE A 132 4.50 -11.49 7.16
N GLN A 133 5.66 -12.12 7.34
CA GLN A 133 5.76 -13.37 8.08
C GLN A 133 5.70 -13.20 9.60
N ARG A 134 6.27 -12.10 10.13
CA ARG A 134 6.46 -11.96 11.57
C ARG A 134 5.69 -10.80 12.21
N ARG A 135 5.29 -9.79 11.44
CA ARG A 135 4.77 -8.54 11.99
C ARG A 135 3.34 -8.23 11.60
N ILE A 136 2.95 -8.53 10.37
CA ILE A 136 1.54 -8.53 9.96
C ILE A 136 1.03 -9.94 10.20
N ASP A 137 0.84 -10.28 11.47
CA ASP A 137 0.31 -11.57 11.86
C ASP A 137 -1.16 -11.73 11.41
N ARG A 138 -1.66 -12.95 11.51
CA ARG A 138 -3.03 -13.28 11.11
C ARG A 138 -4.09 -12.48 11.86
N ASN A 139 -3.78 -11.92 13.03
CA ASN A 139 -4.74 -11.18 13.85
C ASN A 139 -4.99 -9.76 13.32
N ARG A 140 -4.07 -9.21 12.50
CA ARG A 140 -4.16 -7.87 11.90
C ARG A 140 -4.75 -7.84 10.51
N LEU A 141 -5.05 -9.00 9.96
CA LEU A 141 -5.63 -9.13 8.64
C LEU A 141 -7.05 -9.67 8.76
N SER A 142 -7.97 -9.12 7.97
CA SER A 142 -9.27 -9.75 7.76
C SER A 142 -9.09 -11.11 7.06
N ASP A 143 -10.11 -11.96 7.09
CA ASP A 143 -10.01 -13.33 6.58
C ASP A 143 -9.71 -13.36 5.07
N ASP A 144 -10.18 -12.38 4.34
CA ASP A 144 -10.01 -12.21 2.90
C ASP A 144 -8.96 -11.18 2.50
N ALA A 145 -8.09 -10.78 3.44
CA ALA A 145 -7.13 -9.71 3.21
C ALA A 145 -6.17 -10.01 2.07
N LEU A 146 -5.77 -8.93 1.40
CA LEU A 146 -4.71 -8.93 0.40
C LEU A 146 -3.52 -8.11 0.88
N ILE A 147 -2.31 -8.61 0.59
CA ILE A 147 -1.08 -7.84 0.73
C ILE A 147 -0.48 -7.66 -0.65
N VAL A 148 -0.23 -6.42 -1.04
CA VAL A 148 0.45 -6.05 -2.27
C VAL A 148 1.87 -5.64 -1.93
N SER A 149 2.85 -6.44 -2.37
CA SER A 149 4.28 -6.20 -2.16
C SER A 149 4.93 -5.78 -3.48
N GLU A 150 5.69 -4.69 -3.46
CA GLU A 150 6.52 -4.27 -4.58
C GLU A 150 7.99 -4.29 -4.18
N GLN A 151 8.85 -4.92 -5.00
CA GLN A 151 10.29 -4.98 -4.77
C GLN A 151 11.06 -5.24 -6.06
N GLU A 152 12.39 -5.19 -6.01
CA GLU A 152 13.28 -5.43 -7.17
C GLU A 152 13.74 -6.89 -7.30
N ILE A 153 13.44 -7.71 -6.31
CA ILE A 153 13.71 -9.16 -6.30
C ILE A 153 12.39 -9.93 -6.28
N GLU A 154 12.42 -11.21 -6.57
CA GLU A 154 11.24 -12.08 -6.49
C GLU A 154 10.61 -12.05 -5.10
N ASN A 155 9.29 -12.06 -5.09
CA ASN A 155 8.53 -12.09 -3.84
C ASN A 155 8.63 -13.48 -3.19
N PRO A 156 9.02 -13.57 -1.92
CA PRO A 156 9.16 -14.85 -1.24
C PRO A 156 7.81 -15.53 -1.06
N ARG A 157 7.80 -16.87 -1.09
CA ARG A 157 6.64 -17.65 -0.65
C ARG A 157 6.53 -17.57 0.85
N ILE A 158 5.32 -17.31 1.35
CA ILE A 158 5.03 -17.15 2.77
C ILE A 158 3.96 -18.16 3.17
N GLU A 159 4.22 -18.87 4.23
CA GLU A 159 3.29 -19.89 4.74
C GLU A 159 1.92 -19.27 5.09
N GLY A 160 0.85 -19.93 4.67
CA GLY A 160 -0.53 -19.48 4.89
C GLY A 160 -1.00 -18.42 3.90
N PHE A 161 -0.20 -18.08 2.87
CA PHE A 161 -0.59 -17.16 1.81
C PHE A 161 -0.42 -17.79 0.42
N ALA A 162 -1.43 -17.61 -0.43
CA ALA A 162 -1.30 -17.84 -1.86
C ALA A 162 -0.68 -16.61 -2.51
N LEU A 163 0.41 -16.79 -3.27
CA LEU A 163 1.12 -15.72 -3.98
C LEU A 163 0.77 -15.76 -5.46
N LYS A 164 0.35 -14.60 -5.98
CA LYS A 164 0.33 -14.32 -7.42
C LYS A 164 1.33 -13.22 -7.72
N GLU A 165 2.30 -13.51 -8.59
CA GLU A 165 3.37 -12.59 -8.92
C GLU A 165 3.26 -12.06 -10.35
N TYR A 166 3.61 -10.78 -10.51
CA TYR A 166 3.69 -10.08 -11.78
C TYR A 166 5.04 -9.38 -11.89
N ARG A 167 5.58 -9.31 -13.09
CA ARG A 167 6.84 -8.61 -13.37
C ARG A 167 6.60 -7.42 -14.32
N TYR A 168 7.10 -6.26 -13.92
CA TYR A 168 7.05 -5.03 -14.70
C TYR A 168 8.45 -4.41 -14.78
N GLY A 169 9.21 -4.77 -15.82
CA GLY A 169 10.62 -4.41 -15.95
C GLY A 169 11.46 -5.01 -14.82
N GLN A 170 12.06 -4.16 -14.00
CA GLN A 170 12.83 -4.58 -12.82
C GLN A 170 11.98 -4.72 -11.55
N LYS A 171 10.69 -4.39 -11.60
CA LYS A 171 9.79 -4.49 -10.46
C LYS A 171 9.06 -5.81 -10.44
N HIS A 172 9.07 -6.46 -9.29
CA HIS A 172 8.26 -7.63 -8.94
C HIS A 172 7.11 -7.18 -8.05
N VAL A 173 5.90 -7.50 -8.46
CA VAL A 173 4.68 -7.21 -7.70
C VAL A 173 4.05 -8.52 -7.25
N GLY A 174 4.11 -8.79 -5.95
CA GLY A 174 3.46 -9.94 -5.33
C GLY A 174 2.11 -9.54 -4.75
N ILE A 175 1.06 -10.28 -5.08
CA ILE A 175 -0.24 -10.19 -4.43
C ILE A 175 -0.43 -11.45 -3.60
N TYR A 176 -0.35 -11.28 -2.29
CA TYR A 176 -0.57 -12.34 -1.32
C TYR A 176 -2.03 -12.33 -0.89
N ARG A 177 -2.68 -13.46 -1.03
CA ARG A 177 -4.02 -13.69 -0.48
C ARG A 177 -3.88 -14.62 0.72
N ARG A 178 -4.46 -14.25 1.85
CA ARG A 178 -4.56 -15.15 2.99
C ARG A 178 -5.30 -16.41 2.57
N GLY A 179 -4.68 -17.59 2.75
CA GLY A 179 -5.34 -18.88 2.53
C GLY A 179 -6.43 -19.11 3.57
N ALA A 180 -7.55 -19.69 3.15
CA ALA A 180 -8.51 -20.24 4.09
C ALA A 180 -7.76 -21.23 5.00
N THR A 181 -7.79 -21.01 6.30
CA THR A 181 -7.30 -22.01 7.26
C THR A 181 -8.15 -23.24 7.01
N GLN A 182 -7.56 -24.31 6.47
CA GLN A 182 -8.23 -25.61 6.51
C GLN A 182 -8.49 -25.90 7.99
N LYS A 183 -9.78 -25.91 8.36
CA LYS A 183 -10.25 -26.38 9.67
C LYS A 183 -10.06 -27.87 9.75
#